data_ee9bd4ae71fb4e146e8cb1d644816791
#
_entry.id   ee9bd4ae71fb4e146e8cb1d644816791
#
_cell.length_a   1.000
_cell.length_b   1.000
_cell.length_c   1.000
_cell.angle_alpha   90.00
_cell.angle_beta   90.00
_cell.angle_gamma   90.00
#
_symmetry.space_group_name_H-M   'P 1'
#
loop_
_entity.id
_entity.type
_entity.pdbx_description
1 polymer ?
#
loop_
_entity_poly.entity_id
_entity_poly.type
_entity_poly.pdbx_seq_one_letter_code
_entity_poly.pdbx_strand_id
1 'polypeptide(L)'
;MINRKCRPQPAWSLVASGLVGFFGAIAAAETFTLEPGPADRIQALIDDVVSDGDVILLEAGDHVVESVIDLRGRSITLRGATDRNGRNVARLTGTGGTGILSLRTGESHATSIETLDVLGGDIDLGGGLLIVDSSPSLLGVRFIGNTASVFGGGVCIFGSASDPRFERCDFIDNRADLVGGGCLNGTNASPIYRDCFWSGNSVGLYGRGMYNQVDATPSLVGCEVDGCCDVVPPGSFIDEGENLIDPYCGGCRADFNCYGGVGSADLGLLLGAWGSTDPVYDLDGDGVVGGSDIGALVAQWGDCN
;
A
#
# COMPACT_ATOMS: atom_id res chain seq x y z
N MET A 1 -1.55 6.90 -29.19
CA MET A 1 -1.61 5.93 -30.31
C MET A 1 -1.33 4.54 -29.77
N ILE A 2 -2.18 3.55 -30.05
CA ILE A 2 -1.97 2.16 -29.62
C ILE A 2 -1.16 1.48 -30.70
N ASN A 3 0.06 1.05 -30.39
CA ASN A 3 0.91 0.36 -31.36
C ASN A 3 0.72 -1.14 -31.23
N ARG A 4 -0.08 -1.75 -32.11
CA ARG A 4 -0.22 -3.21 -32.19
C ARG A 4 0.91 -3.78 -33.04
N LYS A 5 1.77 -4.61 -32.47
CA LYS A 5 2.59 -5.51 -33.30
C LYS A 5 1.67 -6.59 -33.88
N CYS A 6 1.58 -6.65 -35.22
CA CYS A 6 0.75 -7.61 -35.94
C CYS A 6 1.04 -9.07 -35.54
N ARG A 7 0.00 -9.82 -35.21
CA ARG A 7 0.06 -11.30 -35.10
C ARG A 7 0.43 -11.89 -36.47
N PRO A 8 1.35 -12.84 -36.57
CA PRO A 8 1.49 -13.64 -37.81
C PRO A 8 0.24 -14.52 -37.96
N GLN A 9 -0.41 -14.42 -39.10
CA GLN A 9 -1.51 -15.31 -39.48
C GLN A 9 -0.99 -16.74 -39.59
N PRO A 10 -1.69 -17.77 -39.05
CA PRO A 10 -1.30 -19.14 -39.28
C PRO A 10 -1.57 -19.54 -40.73
N ALA A 11 -0.54 -20.03 -41.42
CA ALA A 11 -0.67 -20.65 -42.71
C ALA A 11 -1.43 -22.01 -42.57
N TRP A 12 -2.58 -22.12 -43.20
CA TRP A 12 -3.32 -23.38 -43.31
C TRP A 12 -2.64 -24.30 -44.30
N SER A 13 -2.12 -25.43 -43.90
CA SER A 13 -1.91 -26.57 -44.76
C SER A 13 -2.53 -27.80 -44.13
N LEU A 14 -3.29 -28.50 -44.95
CA LEU A 14 -4.16 -29.63 -44.63
C LEU A 14 -3.41 -30.95 -44.39
N VAL A 15 -4.01 -31.78 -43.51
CA VAL A 15 -4.19 -33.23 -43.48
C VAL A 15 -3.16 -34.08 -42.73
N ALA A 16 -3.56 -34.63 -41.61
CA ALA A 16 -3.65 -36.08 -41.39
C ALA A 16 -4.29 -36.40 -40.04
N SER A 17 -5.20 -37.31 -40.04
CA SER A 17 -6.00 -37.86 -38.95
C SER A 17 -5.15 -38.43 -37.79
N GLY A 18 -5.49 -38.12 -36.56
CA GLY A 18 -5.04 -38.92 -35.45
C GLY A 18 -4.97 -38.15 -34.13
N LEU A 19 -5.84 -38.50 -33.19
CA LEU A 19 -5.92 -38.09 -31.78
C LEU A 19 -5.86 -36.61 -31.50
N VAL A 20 -7.02 -36.00 -31.29
CA VAL A 20 -7.19 -34.64 -30.77
C VAL A 20 -6.89 -34.65 -29.26
N GLY A 21 -5.62 -34.41 -28.91
CA GLY A 21 -5.28 -33.86 -27.63
C GLY A 21 -5.53 -32.35 -27.72
N PHE A 22 -6.52 -31.81 -27.00
CA PHE A 22 -6.70 -30.41 -26.82
C PHE A 22 -5.53 -29.87 -25.97
N PHE A 23 -4.38 -29.61 -26.56
CA PHE A 23 -3.42 -28.66 -26.04
C PHE A 23 -3.89 -27.28 -26.55
N GLY A 24 -4.69 -26.58 -25.74
CA GLY A 24 -4.93 -25.15 -25.96
C GLY A 24 -3.55 -24.50 -26.03
N ALA A 25 -3.20 -23.91 -27.15
CA ALA A 25 -2.02 -23.05 -27.24
C ALA A 25 -2.22 -21.93 -26.24
N ILE A 26 -1.41 -21.89 -25.18
CA ILE A 26 -1.33 -20.74 -24.27
C ILE A 26 -0.86 -19.60 -25.17
N ALA A 27 -1.71 -18.60 -25.39
CA ALA A 27 -1.33 -17.40 -26.12
C ALA A 27 -0.11 -16.78 -25.40
N ALA A 28 0.92 -16.42 -26.16
CA ALA A 28 2.06 -15.74 -25.59
C ALA A 28 1.60 -14.39 -25.00
N ALA A 29 2.10 -14.04 -23.82
CA ALA A 29 1.84 -12.75 -23.20
C ALA A 29 2.18 -11.59 -24.17
N GLU A 30 1.26 -10.66 -24.33
CA GLU A 30 1.45 -9.47 -25.17
C GLU A 30 1.79 -8.25 -24.31
N THR A 31 2.50 -7.28 -24.92
CA THR A 31 2.79 -5.99 -24.26
C THR A 31 2.11 -4.88 -25.04
N PHE A 32 1.26 -4.14 -24.35
CA PHE A 32 0.55 -2.96 -24.86
C PHE A 32 1.21 -1.72 -24.28
N THR A 33 1.78 -0.87 -25.12
CA THR A 33 2.47 0.35 -24.70
C THR A 33 1.55 1.55 -24.87
N LEU A 34 1.44 2.37 -23.83
CA LEU A 34 0.67 3.61 -23.81
C LEU A 34 1.59 4.80 -23.57
N GLU A 35 1.52 5.78 -24.49
CA GLU A 35 2.12 7.11 -24.30
C GLU A 35 1.32 7.89 -23.22
N PRO A 36 1.92 8.91 -22.57
CA PRO A 36 1.24 9.79 -21.61
C PRO A 36 -0.07 10.38 -22.16
N GLY A 37 -1.01 10.64 -21.28
CA GLY A 37 -2.31 11.19 -21.64
C GLY A 37 -3.45 10.66 -20.76
N PRO A 38 -4.71 10.72 -21.20
CA PRO A 38 -5.85 10.26 -20.41
C PRO A 38 -5.75 8.77 -20.08
N ALA A 39 -5.98 8.40 -18.80
CA ALA A 39 -5.87 7.02 -18.32
C ALA A 39 -7.10 6.14 -18.63
N ASP A 40 -8.18 6.71 -19.18
CA ASP A 40 -9.32 5.96 -19.70
C ASP A 40 -8.91 4.92 -20.74
N ARG A 41 -7.81 5.16 -21.47
CA ARG A 41 -7.21 4.21 -22.39
C ARG A 41 -6.65 2.96 -21.69
N ILE A 42 -6.19 3.10 -20.44
CA ILE A 42 -5.77 1.96 -19.62
C ILE A 42 -6.98 1.09 -19.33
N GLN A 43 -8.09 1.71 -18.89
CA GLN A 43 -9.31 0.99 -18.60
C GLN A 43 -9.89 0.33 -19.87
N ALA A 44 -9.86 1.01 -21.00
CA ALA A 44 -10.31 0.44 -22.28
C ALA A 44 -9.48 -0.81 -22.70
N LEU A 45 -8.16 -0.80 -22.45
CA LEU A 45 -7.33 -1.99 -22.69
C LEU A 45 -7.73 -3.13 -21.74
N ILE A 46 -7.95 -2.83 -20.46
CA ILE A 46 -8.35 -3.82 -19.45
C ILE A 46 -9.70 -4.43 -19.80
N ASP A 47 -10.67 -3.61 -20.20
CA ASP A 47 -12.04 -4.06 -20.46
C ASP A 47 -12.14 -4.89 -21.75
N ASP A 48 -11.46 -4.48 -22.83
CA ASP A 48 -11.75 -4.98 -24.18
C ASP A 48 -10.61 -5.77 -24.83
N VAL A 49 -9.36 -5.66 -24.37
CA VAL A 49 -8.20 -6.10 -25.16
C VAL A 49 -7.32 -7.11 -24.45
N VAL A 50 -6.88 -6.81 -23.21
CA VAL A 50 -5.86 -7.64 -22.53
C VAL A 50 -6.42 -8.97 -22.03
N SER A 51 -5.56 -9.95 -22.00
CA SER A 51 -5.79 -11.28 -21.43
C SER A 51 -4.86 -11.54 -20.25
N ASP A 52 -5.13 -12.56 -19.46
CA ASP A 52 -4.25 -12.95 -18.35
C ASP A 52 -2.83 -13.24 -18.86
N GLY A 53 -1.85 -12.69 -18.15
CA GLY A 53 -0.44 -12.74 -18.48
C GLY A 53 0.07 -11.55 -19.32
N ASP A 54 -0.81 -10.70 -19.84
CA ASP A 54 -0.41 -9.55 -20.64
C ASP A 54 0.17 -8.42 -19.79
N VAL A 55 0.92 -7.52 -20.43
CA VAL A 55 1.55 -6.36 -19.83
C VAL A 55 1.01 -5.07 -20.44
N ILE A 56 0.54 -4.15 -19.61
CA ILE A 56 0.29 -2.76 -20.01
C ILE A 56 1.49 -1.94 -19.55
N LEU A 57 2.30 -1.45 -20.51
CA LEU A 57 3.47 -0.62 -20.26
C LEU A 57 3.11 0.85 -20.45
N LEU A 58 3.26 1.64 -19.40
CA LEU A 58 3.07 3.08 -19.40
C LEU A 58 4.41 3.78 -19.67
N GLU A 59 4.48 4.58 -20.73
CA GLU A 59 5.69 5.36 -21.05
C GLU A 59 5.89 6.53 -20.06
N ALA A 60 7.08 7.13 -20.11
CA ALA A 60 7.46 8.23 -19.22
C ALA A 60 6.52 9.44 -19.37
N GLY A 61 5.99 9.92 -18.27
CA GLY A 61 5.08 11.07 -18.22
C GLY A 61 3.81 10.82 -17.43
N ASP A 62 2.87 11.77 -17.51
CA ASP A 62 1.63 11.71 -16.76
C ASP A 62 0.52 10.99 -17.55
N HIS A 63 -0.06 9.98 -16.92
CA HIS A 63 -1.29 9.33 -17.31
C HIS A 63 -2.39 9.84 -16.40
N VAL A 64 -3.21 10.74 -16.92
CA VAL A 64 -4.20 11.50 -16.13
C VAL A 64 -5.42 10.65 -15.82
N VAL A 65 -5.69 10.44 -14.53
CA VAL A 65 -6.79 9.60 -14.02
C VAL A 65 -7.97 10.48 -13.65
N GLU A 66 -9.03 10.42 -14.46
CA GLU A 66 -10.30 11.08 -14.21
C GLU A 66 -11.36 10.11 -13.65
N SER A 67 -11.12 8.82 -13.80
CA SER A 67 -11.93 7.73 -13.25
C SER A 67 -11.05 6.62 -12.72
N VAL A 68 -11.44 6.00 -11.62
CA VAL A 68 -10.69 4.91 -10.97
C VAL A 68 -10.39 3.78 -11.97
N ILE A 69 -9.13 3.35 -12.02
CA ILE A 69 -8.71 2.20 -12.82
C ILE A 69 -8.99 0.92 -12.01
N ASP A 70 -9.78 0.01 -12.59
CA ASP A 70 -10.15 -1.28 -12.01
C ASP A 70 -9.57 -2.41 -12.88
N LEU A 71 -8.75 -3.30 -12.29
CA LEU A 71 -8.11 -4.39 -13.04
C LEU A 71 -9.04 -5.58 -13.35
N ARG A 72 -10.28 -5.55 -12.85
CA ARG A 72 -11.35 -6.52 -13.20
C ARG A 72 -11.01 -7.97 -12.89
N GLY A 73 -10.21 -8.24 -11.86
CA GLY A 73 -9.77 -9.60 -11.52
C GLY A 73 -8.78 -10.22 -12.50
N ARG A 74 -8.24 -9.45 -13.44
CA ARG A 74 -7.32 -9.96 -14.44
C ARG A 74 -5.93 -10.16 -13.87
N SER A 75 -5.28 -11.25 -14.25
CA SER A 75 -3.89 -11.55 -13.92
C SER A 75 -2.94 -10.88 -14.90
N ILE A 76 -2.91 -9.55 -14.93
CA ILE A 76 -2.07 -8.73 -15.82
C ILE A 76 -1.00 -7.96 -15.04
N THR A 77 0.00 -7.46 -15.76
CA THR A 77 0.99 -6.54 -15.22
C THR A 77 0.74 -5.13 -15.73
N LEU A 78 0.48 -4.18 -14.83
CA LEU A 78 0.50 -2.75 -15.11
C LEU A 78 1.86 -2.20 -14.70
N ARG A 79 2.69 -1.82 -15.68
CA ARG A 79 4.08 -1.41 -15.44
C ARG A 79 4.36 -0.02 -15.96
N GLY A 80 5.05 0.80 -15.15
CA GLY A 80 5.59 2.09 -15.58
C GLY A 80 7.01 1.99 -16.11
N ALA A 81 7.36 2.88 -17.03
CA ALA A 81 8.72 3.08 -17.48
C ALA A 81 9.62 3.61 -16.35
N THR A 82 10.89 3.23 -16.40
CA THR A 82 11.94 3.76 -15.52
C THR A 82 13.03 4.46 -16.31
N ASP A 83 13.74 5.40 -15.67
CA ASP A 83 14.93 6.01 -16.24
C ASP A 83 16.15 5.05 -16.18
N ARG A 84 17.31 5.53 -16.66
CA ARG A 84 18.56 4.75 -16.67
C ARG A 84 19.09 4.37 -15.29
N ASN A 85 18.58 5.02 -14.24
CA ASN A 85 18.94 4.77 -12.84
C ASN A 85 17.89 3.90 -12.12
N GLY A 86 16.87 3.41 -12.83
CA GLY A 86 15.80 2.61 -12.28
C GLY A 86 14.74 3.42 -11.53
N ARG A 87 14.71 4.76 -11.67
CA ARG A 87 13.67 5.59 -11.03
C ARG A 87 12.41 5.59 -11.88
N ASN A 88 11.26 5.58 -11.23
CA ASN A 88 9.97 5.70 -11.90
C ASN A 88 9.88 7.02 -12.66
N VAL A 89 9.44 6.96 -13.89
CA VAL A 89 9.22 8.15 -14.75
C VAL A 89 7.82 8.14 -15.37
N ALA A 90 7.05 7.08 -15.20
CA ALA A 90 5.63 7.01 -15.53
C ALA A 90 4.80 7.27 -14.27
N ARG A 91 3.74 8.06 -14.39
CA ARG A 91 2.90 8.49 -13.28
C ARG A 91 1.42 8.33 -13.60
N LEU A 92 0.67 7.76 -12.66
CA LEU A 92 -0.78 7.84 -12.63
C LEU A 92 -1.16 9.05 -11.77
N THR A 93 -1.72 10.07 -12.39
CA THR A 93 -1.96 11.36 -11.73
C THR A 93 -3.45 11.68 -11.69
N GLY A 94 -4.03 11.72 -10.47
CA GLY A 94 -5.41 12.10 -10.25
C GLY A 94 -5.65 13.60 -10.45
N THR A 95 -6.88 13.95 -10.81
CA THR A 95 -7.34 15.34 -10.97
C THR A 95 -8.07 15.86 -9.73
N GLY A 96 -8.14 15.07 -8.66
CA GLY A 96 -8.93 15.31 -7.45
C GLY A 96 -10.37 14.80 -7.58
N GLY A 97 -10.97 14.43 -6.44
CA GLY A 97 -12.33 13.90 -6.35
C GLY A 97 -12.49 12.47 -6.85
N THR A 98 -11.39 11.75 -7.10
CA THR A 98 -11.40 10.33 -7.46
C THR A 98 -10.18 9.61 -6.90
N GLY A 99 -10.32 8.30 -6.62
CA GLY A 99 -9.18 7.42 -6.36
C GLY A 99 -8.44 7.07 -7.65
N ILE A 100 -7.23 6.50 -7.53
CA ILE A 100 -6.44 6.15 -8.70
C ILE A 100 -6.66 4.70 -9.11
N LEU A 101 -6.49 3.76 -8.19
CA LEU A 101 -6.56 2.31 -8.45
C LEU A 101 -7.55 1.63 -7.51
N SER A 102 -8.29 0.63 -8.02
CA SER A 102 -9.18 -0.20 -7.22
C SER A 102 -9.05 -1.67 -7.62
N LEU A 103 -8.79 -2.54 -6.65
CA LEU A 103 -8.62 -3.99 -6.81
C LEU A 103 -9.60 -4.68 -5.87
N ARG A 104 -10.75 -5.12 -6.42
CA ARG A 104 -11.91 -5.58 -5.65
C ARG A 104 -12.60 -6.80 -6.24
N THR A 105 -11.95 -7.44 -7.20
CA THR A 105 -12.56 -8.52 -7.99
C THR A 105 -11.78 -9.83 -7.87
N GLY A 106 -11.04 -10.00 -6.76
CA GLY A 106 -10.30 -11.21 -6.45
C GLY A 106 -8.96 -11.29 -7.18
N GLU A 107 -8.32 -10.15 -7.42
CA GLU A 107 -6.96 -10.10 -7.95
C GLU A 107 -6.03 -10.94 -7.09
N SER A 108 -5.26 -11.81 -7.73
CA SER A 108 -4.28 -12.67 -7.05
C SER A 108 -2.86 -12.09 -7.16
N HIS A 109 -1.88 -12.75 -6.56
CA HIS A 109 -0.46 -12.38 -6.71
C HIS A 109 0.06 -12.44 -8.18
N ALA A 110 -0.71 -13.01 -9.10
CA ALA A 110 -0.41 -12.96 -10.54
C ALA A 110 -0.78 -11.62 -11.18
N THR A 111 -1.59 -10.81 -10.49
CA THR A 111 -1.85 -9.40 -10.83
C THR A 111 -0.72 -8.57 -10.26
N SER A 112 0.02 -7.85 -11.11
CA SER A 112 1.17 -7.05 -10.68
C SER A 112 1.05 -5.59 -11.08
N ILE A 113 1.45 -4.69 -10.17
CA ILE A 113 1.63 -3.26 -10.44
C ILE A 113 3.09 -2.94 -10.16
N GLU A 114 3.78 -2.38 -11.15
CA GLU A 114 5.24 -2.27 -11.07
C GLU A 114 5.74 -0.88 -11.49
N THR A 115 6.73 -0.36 -10.76
CA THR A 115 7.54 0.82 -11.11
C THR A 115 6.72 2.04 -11.54
N LEU A 116 5.68 2.36 -10.77
CA LEU A 116 4.77 3.47 -11.02
C LEU A 116 4.76 4.46 -9.86
N ASP A 117 4.59 5.74 -10.18
CA ASP A 117 4.18 6.74 -9.21
C ASP A 117 2.66 6.91 -9.27
N VAL A 118 2.01 6.86 -8.14
CA VAL A 118 0.56 6.99 -7.97
C VAL A 118 0.29 8.23 -7.14
N LEU A 119 -0.26 9.29 -7.76
CA LEU A 119 -0.34 10.63 -7.18
C LEU A 119 -1.73 11.24 -7.25
N GLY A 120 -2.06 12.09 -6.27
CA GLY A 120 -3.20 13.01 -6.34
C GLY A 120 -4.55 12.31 -6.31
N GLY A 121 -4.62 11.08 -5.85
CA GLY A 121 -5.88 10.43 -5.53
C GLY A 121 -6.57 11.15 -4.37
N ASP A 122 -7.90 11.33 -4.45
CA ASP A 122 -8.70 12.05 -3.47
C ASP A 122 -10.10 11.44 -3.40
N ILE A 123 -10.31 10.56 -2.42
CA ILE A 123 -11.56 9.81 -2.22
C ILE A 123 -11.69 9.38 -0.75
N ASP A 124 -12.80 8.75 -0.39
CA ASP A 124 -13.05 8.35 0.99
C ASP A 124 -12.08 7.26 1.50
N LEU A 125 -11.74 6.28 0.67
CA LEU A 125 -10.95 5.12 1.05
C LEU A 125 -9.86 4.84 0.01
N GLY A 126 -8.60 4.77 0.43
CA GLY A 126 -7.50 4.41 -0.43
C GLY A 126 -7.28 5.41 -1.56
N GLY A 127 -6.89 6.65 -1.25
CA GLY A 127 -6.71 7.70 -2.26
C GLY A 127 -5.89 7.23 -3.45
N GLY A 128 -4.74 6.61 -3.22
CA GLY A 128 -3.92 6.00 -4.25
C GLY A 128 -4.40 4.62 -4.69
N LEU A 129 -4.75 3.75 -3.72
CA LEU A 129 -5.13 2.37 -4.00
C LEU A 129 -6.11 1.82 -2.95
N LEU A 130 -7.22 1.28 -3.41
CA LEU A 130 -8.15 0.49 -2.60
C LEU A 130 -8.02 -0.99 -2.97
N ILE A 131 -7.78 -1.84 -1.97
CA ILE A 131 -7.76 -3.30 -2.09
C ILE A 131 -8.88 -3.88 -1.22
N VAL A 132 -9.74 -4.71 -1.79
CA VAL A 132 -10.80 -5.42 -1.06
C VAL A 132 -10.87 -6.87 -1.53
N ASP A 133 -10.70 -7.82 -0.61
CA ASP A 133 -10.74 -9.26 -0.90
C ASP A 133 -9.86 -9.66 -2.10
N SER A 134 -8.67 -9.04 -2.18
CA SER A 134 -7.73 -9.16 -3.30
C SER A 134 -6.29 -9.17 -2.79
N SER A 135 -5.41 -9.88 -3.49
CA SER A 135 -4.03 -10.13 -3.08
C SER A 135 -3.03 -9.87 -4.22
N PRO A 136 -2.95 -8.63 -4.75
CA PRO A 136 -2.00 -8.31 -5.81
C PRO A 136 -0.55 -8.27 -5.31
N SER A 137 0.38 -8.25 -6.28
CA SER A 137 1.80 -7.93 -6.04
C SER A 137 2.12 -6.51 -6.51
N LEU A 138 2.78 -5.74 -5.66
CA LEU A 138 3.21 -4.38 -5.96
C LEU A 138 4.73 -4.30 -5.82
N LEU A 139 5.43 -3.81 -6.86
CA LEU A 139 6.87 -3.79 -6.92
C LEU A 139 7.37 -2.39 -7.30
N GLY A 140 8.08 -1.71 -6.39
CA GLY A 140 8.66 -0.39 -6.66
C GLY A 140 7.62 0.68 -6.98
N VAL A 141 6.42 0.59 -6.40
CA VAL A 141 5.35 1.57 -6.56
C VAL A 141 5.49 2.64 -5.49
N ARG A 142 5.36 3.92 -5.90
CA ARG A 142 5.36 5.03 -4.95
C ARG A 142 3.97 5.67 -4.88
N PHE A 143 3.39 5.67 -3.70
CA PHE A 143 2.14 6.36 -3.39
C PHE A 143 2.47 7.72 -2.79
N ILE A 144 2.23 8.81 -3.54
CA ILE A 144 2.72 10.14 -3.18
C ILE A 144 1.57 11.16 -3.16
N GLY A 145 1.37 11.83 -2.02
CA GLY A 145 0.43 12.94 -1.92
C GLY A 145 -1.03 12.56 -2.21
N ASN A 146 -1.43 11.32 -1.91
CA ASN A 146 -2.81 10.88 -2.03
C ASN A 146 -3.59 11.19 -0.75
N THR A 147 -4.87 11.47 -0.89
CA THR A 147 -5.75 11.88 0.20
C THR A 147 -6.95 10.96 0.34
N ALA A 148 -7.31 10.63 1.59
CA ALA A 148 -8.57 9.96 1.90
C ALA A 148 -9.33 10.73 2.98
N SER A 149 -10.62 10.98 2.77
CA SER A 149 -11.46 11.65 3.78
C SER A 149 -11.78 10.74 4.96
N VAL A 150 -11.52 9.43 4.85
CA VAL A 150 -11.76 8.48 5.93
C VAL A 150 -10.51 7.67 6.25
N PHE A 151 -10.12 6.73 5.37
CA PHE A 151 -9.08 5.73 5.68
C PHE A 151 -8.07 5.54 4.56
N GLY A 152 -6.79 5.37 4.93
CA GLY A 152 -5.73 4.95 4.05
C GLY A 152 -5.45 5.97 2.94
N GLY A 153 -4.80 7.08 3.24
CA GLY A 153 -4.53 8.14 2.25
C GLY A 153 -3.82 7.60 1.02
N GLY A 154 -2.72 6.88 1.20
CA GLY A 154 -2.03 6.19 0.12
C GLY A 154 -2.73 4.90 -0.28
N VAL A 155 -2.89 3.97 0.67
CA VAL A 155 -3.45 2.62 0.43
C VAL A 155 -4.44 2.25 1.53
N CYS A 156 -5.56 1.67 1.14
CA CYS A 156 -6.53 1.09 2.06
C CYS A 156 -6.79 -0.37 1.70
N ILE A 157 -6.63 -1.28 2.67
CA ILE A 157 -6.77 -2.72 2.49
C ILE A 157 -7.88 -3.23 3.38
N PHE A 158 -8.85 -3.92 2.81
CA PHE A 158 -9.93 -4.58 3.53
C PHE A 158 -10.12 -6.03 3.07
N GLY A 159 -10.73 -6.82 3.94
CA GLY A 159 -11.15 -8.18 3.64
C GLY A 159 -10.20 -9.25 4.16
N SER A 160 -10.79 -10.35 4.64
CA SER A 160 -10.05 -11.46 5.25
C SER A 160 -9.27 -12.34 4.27
N ALA A 161 -9.43 -12.11 2.96
CA ALA A 161 -8.67 -12.76 1.91
C ALA A 161 -7.62 -11.82 1.29
N SER A 162 -7.34 -10.68 1.95
CA SER A 162 -6.40 -9.68 1.45
C SER A 162 -5.02 -9.89 2.08
N ASP A 163 -4.13 -10.53 1.31
CA ASP A 163 -2.71 -10.70 1.64
C ASP A 163 -1.80 -10.12 0.53
N PRO A 164 -1.99 -8.84 0.13
CA PRO A 164 -1.19 -8.25 -0.92
C PRO A 164 0.29 -8.16 -0.51
N ARG A 165 1.17 -8.16 -1.53
CA ARG A 165 2.61 -8.06 -1.34
C ARG A 165 3.12 -6.73 -1.87
N PHE A 166 3.78 -5.99 -1.00
CA PHE A 166 4.46 -4.75 -1.33
C PHE A 166 5.97 -4.97 -1.22
N GLU A 167 6.70 -4.75 -2.29
CA GLU A 167 8.15 -4.86 -2.31
C GLU A 167 8.77 -3.58 -2.86
N ARG A 168 9.65 -2.95 -2.08
CA ARG A 168 10.30 -1.66 -2.43
C ARG A 168 9.30 -0.58 -2.80
N CYS A 169 8.21 -0.50 -2.03
CA CYS A 169 7.17 0.51 -2.22
C CYS A 169 7.35 1.66 -1.23
N ASP A 170 7.08 2.88 -1.70
CA ASP A 170 7.17 4.09 -0.89
C ASP A 170 5.78 4.68 -0.65
N PHE A 171 5.52 5.11 0.57
CA PHE A 171 4.30 5.80 1.00
C PHE A 171 4.69 7.19 1.51
N ILE A 172 4.57 8.21 0.65
CA ILE A 172 5.16 9.53 0.89
C ILE A 172 4.06 10.60 0.88
N ASP A 173 4.06 11.47 1.90
CA ASP A 173 3.19 12.65 1.98
C ASP A 173 1.69 12.36 1.77
N ASN A 174 1.23 11.13 2.06
CA ASN A 174 -0.18 10.79 1.96
C ASN A 174 -0.95 11.26 3.21
N ARG A 175 -2.25 11.49 3.05
CA ARG A 175 -3.10 12.01 4.11
C ARG A 175 -4.40 11.23 4.24
N ALA A 176 -4.77 10.89 5.47
CA ALA A 176 -6.12 10.45 5.81
C ALA A 176 -6.72 11.36 6.89
N ASP A 177 -8.03 11.66 6.79
CA ASP A 177 -8.66 12.50 7.81
C ASP A 177 -8.92 11.76 9.12
N LEU A 178 -9.01 10.42 9.10
CA LEU A 178 -9.20 9.64 10.33
C LEU A 178 -7.98 8.78 10.67
N VAL A 179 -7.69 7.71 9.94
CA VAL A 179 -6.60 6.77 10.28
C VAL A 179 -5.87 6.25 9.04
N GLY A 180 -4.57 5.92 9.22
CA GLY A 180 -3.73 5.35 8.19
C GLY A 180 -3.35 6.36 7.10
N GLY A 181 -2.55 7.38 7.42
CA GLY A 181 -2.12 8.39 6.43
C GLY A 181 -1.46 7.76 5.23
N GLY A 182 -0.43 6.95 5.42
CA GLY A 182 0.23 6.16 4.39
C GLY A 182 -0.60 4.96 3.99
N CYS A 183 -0.94 4.09 4.95
CA CYS A 183 -1.80 2.93 4.68
C CYS A 183 -2.66 2.53 5.88
N LEU A 184 -3.80 1.89 5.58
CA LEU A 184 -4.64 1.18 6.54
C LEU A 184 -4.67 -0.30 6.19
N ASN A 185 -4.40 -1.15 7.18
CA ASN A 185 -4.61 -2.59 7.12
C ASN A 185 -5.87 -2.93 7.90
N GLY A 186 -6.93 -3.31 7.19
CA GLY A 186 -8.25 -3.61 7.73
C GLY A 186 -8.29 -4.95 8.46
N THR A 187 -9.39 -5.19 9.17
CA THR A 187 -9.63 -6.39 9.96
C THR A 187 -9.36 -7.67 9.17
N ASN A 188 -8.54 -8.54 9.74
CA ASN A 188 -8.08 -9.81 9.16
C ASN A 188 -7.27 -9.71 7.86
N ALA A 189 -6.87 -8.54 7.42
CA ALA A 189 -5.92 -8.40 6.33
C ALA A 189 -4.49 -8.77 6.80
N SER A 190 -3.73 -9.45 5.94
CA SER A 190 -2.37 -9.91 6.27
C SER A 190 -1.37 -9.54 5.17
N PRO A 191 -1.24 -8.24 4.84
CA PRO A 191 -0.30 -7.80 3.82
C PRO A 191 1.15 -8.07 4.22
N ILE A 192 2.01 -8.24 3.22
CA ILE A 192 3.45 -8.39 3.40
C ILE A 192 4.14 -7.15 2.82
N TYR A 193 4.92 -6.48 3.65
CA TYR A 193 5.75 -5.34 3.27
C TYR A 193 7.22 -5.74 3.35
N ARG A 194 7.96 -5.59 2.23
CA ARG A 194 9.38 -5.87 2.16
C ARG A 194 10.13 -4.68 1.57
N ASP A 195 11.17 -4.21 2.29
CA ASP A 195 12.01 -3.09 1.85
C ASP A 195 11.16 -1.84 1.50
N CYS A 196 10.10 -1.58 2.27
CA CYS A 196 9.18 -0.48 2.05
C CYS A 196 9.51 0.72 2.95
N PHE A 197 9.12 1.91 2.50
CA PHE A 197 9.43 3.17 3.16
C PHE A 197 8.18 4.05 3.37
N TRP A 198 8.00 4.57 4.58
CA TRP A 198 6.94 5.54 4.91
C TRP A 198 7.56 6.84 5.40
N SER A 199 7.18 7.97 4.78
CA SER A 199 7.68 9.29 5.19
C SER A 199 6.67 10.40 4.93
N GLY A 200 6.66 11.40 5.80
CA GLY A 200 5.87 12.62 5.62
C GLY A 200 4.36 12.42 5.63
N ASN A 201 3.86 11.23 5.92
CA ASN A 201 2.42 10.97 5.93
C ASN A 201 1.73 11.70 7.09
N SER A 202 0.46 12.05 6.89
CA SER A 202 -0.31 12.83 7.87
C SER A 202 -1.69 12.23 8.10
N VAL A 203 -2.23 12.43 9.30
CA VAL A 203 -3.49 11.82 9.71
C VAL A 203 -4.20 12.71 10.73
N GLY A 204 -5.53 12.61 10.77
CA GLY A 204 -6.32 13.34 11.75
C GLY A 204 -6.38 12.67 13.11
N LEU A 205 -6.28 11.33 13.19
CA LEU A 205 -6.36 10.59 14.45
C LEU A 205 -5.13 9.72 14.70
N TYR A 206 -4.99 8.57 14.00
CA TYR A 206 -3.97 7.56 14.32
C TYR A 206 -3.28 6.98 13.08
N GLY A 207 -1.99 6.58 13.25
CA GLY A 207 -1.23 5.87 12.25
C GLY A 207 -0.85 6.73 11.05
N ARG A 208 0.07 7.65 11.21
CA ARG A 208 0.55 8.49 10.10
C ARG A 208 1.05 7.63 8.96
N GLY A 209 2.00 6.76 9.21
CA GLY A 209 2.50 5.81 8.22
C GLY A 209 1.52 4.66 8.01
N MET A 210 1.15 3.97 9.10
CA MET A 210 0.34 2.76 9.04
C MET A 210 -0.63 2.67 10.21
N TYR A 211 -1.87 2.26 9.93
CA TYR A 211 -2.84 1.88 10.96
C TYR A 211 -3.31 0.44 10.75
N ASN A 212 -3.20 -0.38 11.79
CA ASN A 212 -3.63 -1.77 11.76
C ASN A 212 -4.91 -1.93 12.58
N GLN A 213 -6.00 -2.36 11.94
CA GLN A 213 -7.24 -2.69 12.64
C GLN A 213 -7.11 -3.99 13.44
N VAL A 214 -8.10 -4.26 14.28
CA VAL A 214 -8.17 -5.49 15.08
C VAL A 214 -8.01 -6.71 14.16
N ASP A 215 -7.18 -7.66 14.60
CA ASP A 215 -6.87 -8.89 13.87
C ASP A 215 -6.18 -8.70 12.49
N ALA A 216 -5.77 -7.49 12.13
CA ALA A 216 -4.83 -7.31 11.03
C ALA A 216 -3.45 -7.82 11.45
N THR A 217 -2.80 -8.58 10.57
CA THR A 217 -1.47 -9.16 10.85
C THR A 217 -0.49 -8.87 9.72
N PRO A 218 -0.17 -7.57 9.45
CA PRO A 218 0.85 -7.25 8.46
C PRO A 218 2.22 -7.79 8.88
N SER A 219 3.00 -8.26 7.91
CA SER A 219 4.39 -8.70 8.11
C SER A 219 5.33 -7.67 7.49
N LEU A 220 6.35 -7.23 8.23
CA LEU A 220 7.33 -6.24 7.81
C LEU A 220 8.73 -6.82 7.89
N VAL A 221 9.51 -6.63 6.81
CA VAL A 221 10.93 -6.99 6.76
C VAL A 221 11.71 -5.95 5.97
N GLY A 222 12.82 -5.45 6.54
CA GLY A 222 13.67 -4.42 5.92
C GLY A 222 12.94 -3.10 5.69
N CYS A 223 11.88 -2.83 6.44
CA CYS A 223 11.06 -1.63 6.25
C CYS A 223 11.56 -0.46 7.11
N GLU A 224 11.37 0.75 6.60
CA GLU A 224 11.69 1.98 7.31
C GLU A 224 10.43 2.85 7.43
N VAL A 225 10.07 3.23 8.63
CA VAL A 225 8.96 4.14 8.91
C VAL A 225 9.53 5.40 9.56
N ASP A 226 9.55 6.48 8.78
CA ASP A 226 10.10 7.77 9.19
C ASP A 226 9.05 8.54 10.00
N GLY A 227 9.37 8.71 11.25
CA GLY A 227 8.54 9.46 12.19
C GLY A 227 7.95 8.63 13.32
N CYS A 228 7.64 9.34 14.37
CA CYS A 228 7.07 8.77 15.58
C CYS A 228 5.61 8.41 15.37
N CYS A 229 5.17 7.36 16.04
CA CYS A 229 3.77 6.94 16.02
C CYS A 229 3.22 6.65 14.62
N ASP A 230 4.11 6.32 13.69
CA ASP A 230 3.71 6.08 12.32
C ASP A 230 3.10 4.69 12.11
N VAL A 231 3.31 3.77 13.05
CA VAL A 231 2.61 2.48 13.09
C VAL A 231 1.77 2.35 14.35
N VAL A 232 0.45 2.25 14.21
CA VAL A 232 -0.49 2.17 15.33
C VAL A 232 -1.54 1.08 15.08
N PRO A 233 -1.91 0.29 16.09
CA PRO A 233 -1.29 0.16 17.41
C PRO A 233 0.18 -0.25 17.35
N PRO A 234 1.04 0.26 18.25
CA PRO A 234 2.41 -0.22 18.35
C PRO A 234 2.46 -1.74 18.57
N GLY A 235 3.34 -2.43 17.86
CA GLY A 235 3.46 -3.90 17.97
C GLY A 235 2.35 -4.70 17.29
N SER A 236 1.46 -4.05 16.54
CA SER A 236 0.37 -4.72 15.80
C SER A 236 0.81 -5.25 14.43
N PHE A 237 2.06 -5.68 14.30
CA PHE A 237 2.62 -6.27 13.08
C PHE A 237 3.58 -7.41 13.43
N ILE A 238 3.83 -8.29 12.47
CA ILE A 238 4.85 -9.34 12.57
C ILE A 238 6.18 -8.74 12.12
N ASP A 239 7.13 -8.63 13.06
CA ASP A 239 8.49 -8.15 12.75
C ASP A 239 9.34 -9.32 12.25
N GLU A 240 9.59 -9.34 10.95
CA GLU A 240 10.47 -10.34 10.30
C GLU A 240 11.96 -9.94 10.34
N GLY A 241 12.27 -8.78 10.94
CA GLY A 241 13.63 -8.27 11.15
C GLY A 241 14.07 -7.20 10.16
N GLU A 242 15.20 -6.59 10.48
CA GLU A 242 15.84 -5.50 9.71
C GLU A 242 14.96 -4.24 9.55
N ASN A 243 13.90 -4.09 10.37
CA ASN A 243 13.02 -2.92 10.31
C ASN A 243 13.61 -1.75 11.11
N LEU A 244 13.48 -0.53 10.55
CA LEU A 244 13.80 0.73 11.21
C LEU A 244 12.47 1.43 11.53
N ILE A 245 11.84 1.01 12.60
CA ILE A 245 10.55 1.55 13.06
C ILE A 245 10.78 2.06 14.47
N ASP A 246 10.72 3.40 14.64
CA ASP A 246 10.67 3.98 15.98
C ASP A 246 9.20 4.17 16.36
N PRO A 247 8.62 3.27 17.16
CA PRO A 247 7.24 3.44 17.61
C PRO A 247 7.08 4.60 18.60
N TYR A 248 8.20 5.18 19.04
CA TYR A 248 8.24 6.26 20.02
C TYR A 248 8.99 7.46 19.45
N CYS A 249 8.39 8.61 19.50
CA CYS A 249 9.07 9.87 19.17
C CYS A 249 10.36 9.98 19.99
N GLY A 250 11.53 9.93 19.40
CA GLY A 250 12.87 9.88 20.01
C GLY A 250 13.14 10.74 21.27
N GLY A 251 12.16 11.47 21.77
CA GLY A 251 12.13 12.20 23.03
C GLY A 251 10.83 12.02 23.83
N CYS A 252 9.80 11.41 23.27
CA CYS A 252 8.48 11.28 23.88
C CYS A 252 7.97 9.83 23.89
N ARG A 253 8.71 8.96 24.49
CA ARG A 253 8.33 7.54 24.62
C ARG A 253 6.99 7.34 25.33
N ALA A 254 6.53 8.34 26.08
CA ALA A 254 5.28 8.30 26.83
C ALA A 254 4.08 8.91 26.07
N ASP A 255 4.24 9.38 24.83
CA ASP A 255 3.12 9.78 23.94
C ASP A 255 2.51 8.55 23.28
N PHE A 256 1.76 7.77 24.08
CA PHE A 256 1.19 6.50 23.63
C PHE A 256 0.03 6.68 22.65
N ASN A 257 -0.62 7.84 22.66
CA ASN A 257 -1.74 8.12 21.78
C ASN A 257 -1.34 8.85 20.50
N CYS A 258 -0.06 9.24 20.41
CA CYS A 258 0.50 9.87 19.22
C CYS A 258 -0.13 11.21 18.82
N TYR A 259 -0.58 11.99 19.77
CA TYR A 259 -1.10 13.35 19.53
C TYR A 259 -0.03 14.45 19.57
N GLY A 260 1.25 14.06 19.68
CA GLY A 260 2.38 14.99 19.69
C GLY A 260 2.69 15.61 21.03
N GLY A 261 2.16 15.02 22.12
CA GLY A 261 2.45 15.43 23.48
C GLY A 261 1.96 14.43 24.52
N VAL A 262 2.73 14.31 25.60
CA VAL A 262 2.36 13.46 26.74
C VAL A 262 1.35 14.14 27.64
N GLY A 263 0.20 13.52 27.87
CA GLY A 263 -0.89 14.11 28.60
C GLY A 263 -1.77 13.12 29.37
N SER A 264 -2.97 13.56 29.73
CA SER A 264 -3.91 12.76 30.51
C SER A 264 -4.43 11.52 29.77
N ALA A 265 -4.48 11.58 28.44
CA ALA A 265 -4.88 10.43 27.62
C ALA A 265 -3.84 9.31 27.68
N ASP A 266 -2.55 9.66 27.62
CA ASP A 266 -1.43 8.72 27.73
C ASP A 266 -1.34 8.09 29.12
N LEU A 267 -1.56 8.90 30.14
CA LEU A 267 -1.70 8.38 31.51
C LEU A 267 -2.85 7.38 31.62
N GLY A 268 -3.97 7.66 30.95
CA GLY A 268 -5.11 6.73 30.90
C GLY A 268 -4.77 5.40 30.25
N LEU A 269 -4.00 5.42 29.16
CA LEU A 269 -3.51 4.23 28.47
C LEU A 269 -2.55 3.41 29.35
N LEU A 270 -1.57 4.09 30.00
CA LEU A 270 -0.66 3.43 30.93
C LEU A 270 -1.40 2.78 32.10
N LEU A 271 -2.37 3.50 32.69
CA LEU A 271 -3.20 2.95 33.78
C LEU A 271 -4.05 1.75 33.33
N GLY A 272 -4.50 1.74 32.07
CA GLY A 272 -5.18 0.59 31.47
C GLY A 272 -4.31 -0.65 31.34
N ALA A 273 -3.00 -0.47 31.19
CA ALA A 273 -2.00 -1.54 31.11
C ALA A 273 -1.38 -1.92 32.48
N TRP A 274 -1.86 -1.34 33.59
CA TRP A 274 -1.27 -1.51 34.92
C TRP A 274 -1.13 -2.97 35.34
N GLY A 275 0.08 -3.34 35.76
CA GLY A 275 0.42 -4.70 36.17
C GLY A 275 0.68 -5.68 35.04
N SER A 276 0.59 -5.24 33.80
CA SER A 276 1.01 -6.03 32.63
C SER A 276 2.53 -6.04 32.46
N THR A 277 3.02 -6.91 31.58
CA THR A 277 4.40 -6.95 31.11
C THR A 277 4.52 -6.38 29.70
N ASP A 278 3.60 -5.51 29.31
CA ASP A 278 3.58 -4.93 27.97
C ASP A 278 4.73 -3.94 27.83
N PRO A 279 5.72 -4.21 26.94
CA PRO A 279 6.91 -3.38 26.80
C PRO A 279 6.61 -1.98 26.24
N VAL A 280 5.41 -1.76 25.68
CA VAL A 280 4.97 -0.45 25.20
C VAL A 280 4.83 0.53 26.36
N TYR A 281 4.24 0.07 27.46
CA TYR A 281 3.94 0.90 28.64
C TYR A 281 4.97 0.77 29.77
N ASP A 282 5.91 -0.18 29.65
CA ASP A 282 7.06 -0.35 30.55
C ASP A 282 8.15 0.65 30.15
N LEU A 283 8.04 1.87 30.68
CA LEU A 283 8.90 3.00 30.31
C LEU A 283 10.30 2.91 30.95
N ASP A 284 10.42 2.29 32.12
CA ASP A 284 11.69 2.15 32.82
C ASP A 284 12.41 0.81 32.54
N GLY A 285 11.70 -0.13 31.88
CA GLY A 285 12.26 -1.41 31.44
C GLY A 285 12.42 -2.44 32.57
N ASP A 286 11.70 -2.32 33.68
CA ASP A 286 11.77 -3.23 34.82
C ASP A 286 10.95 -4.54 34.61
N GLY A 287 10.17 -4.62 33.54
CA GLY A 287 9.37 -5.77 33.12
C GLY A 287 7.94 -5.76 33.65
N VAL A 288 7.48 -4.72 34.33
CA VAL A 288 6.11 -4.58 34.86
C VAL A 288 5.63 -3.16 34.80
N VAL A 289 4.52 -2.91 34.14
CA VAL A 289 3.89 -1.56 34.09
C VAL A 289 3.42 -1.16 35.48
N GLY A 290 4.02 -0.14 36.07
CA GLY A 290 3.84 0.22 37.49
C GLY A 290 4.00 1.70 37.82
N GLY A 291 4.28 1.99 39.10
CA GLY A 291 4.41 3.36 39.58
C GLY A 291 5.61 4.12 39.04
N SER A 292 6.69 3.43 38.76
CA SER A 292 7.90 3.98 38.15
C SER A 292 7.64 4.49 36.73
N ASP A 293 6.77 3.81 35.96
CA ASP A 293 6.37 4.20 34.60
C ASP A 293 5.50 5.45 34.61
N ILE A 294 4.62 5.61 35.61
CA ILE A 294 3.93 6.90 35.81
C ILE A 294 4.94 8.01 36.04
N GLY A 295 5.96 7.76 36.86
CA GLY A 295 7.03 8.73 37.09
C GLY A 295 7.75 9.12 35.80
N ALA A 296 8.08 8.12 34.96
CA ALA A 296 8.71 8.31 33.65
C ALA A 296 7.81 9.05 32.66
N LEU A 297 6.50 8.74 32.65
CA LEU A 297 5.50 9.45 31.84
C LEU A 297 5.38 10.92 32.27
N VAL A 298 5.23 11.18 33.56
CA VAL A 298 5.09 12.55 34.08
C VAL A 298 6.35 13.40 33.82
N ALA A 299 7.52 12.77 33.81
CA ALA A 299 8.77 13.45 33.45
C ALA A 299 8.82 13.94 32.00
N GLN A 300 8.01 13.35 31.12
CA GLN A 300 7.90 13.70 29.70
C GLN A 300 6.63 14.54 29.42
N TRP A 301 5.90 15.00 30.44
CA TRP A 301 4.63 15.69 30.28
C TRP A 301 4.75 17.00 29.50
N GLY A 302 3.95 17.15 28.43
CA GLY A 302 3.92 18.32 27.56
C GLY A 302 4.13 17.97 26.09
N ASP A 303 4.42 18.98 25.29
CA ASP A 303 4.64 18.82 23.86
C ASP A 303 5.93 18.04 23.56
N CYS A 304 5.84 17.12 22.63
CA CYS A 304 6.97 16.39 22.07
C CYS A 304 7.67 17.27 21.03
N ASN A 305 8.87 17.78 21.35
CA ASN A 305 9.68 18.62 20.46
C ASN A 305 10.77 17.78 19.77
#